data_e7362a6ca88431af4a3d68b031d672e9
#
_entry.id   e7362a6ca88431af4a3d68b031d672e9
#
_cell.length_a   1.000
_cell.length_b   1.000
_cell.length_c   1.000
_cell.angle_alpha   90.00
_cell.angle_beta   90.00
_cell.angle_gamma   90.00
#
_symmetry.space_group_name_H-M   'P 1'
#
loop_
_entity.id
_entity.type
_entity.pdbx_description
1 polymer ?
#
loop_
_entity_poly.entity_id
_entity_poly.type
_entity_poly.pdbx_seq_one_letter_code
_entity_poly.pdbx_strand_id
1 'polypeptide(L)'
;MKIKNRLFLLGAAIAVMSSSAFADTTGTQTFTANVVANTCTVDNLNKTVDLGSVLSSDFVAAFGHKVSNKFIDTGFQITGCPATITTVKVTPTFVTAGADGGKYGFVKNTGTFDAVFATNVTSANGIDDNQKWLPGTEKSFTVTNGDASVPVRGKVYQGMNGGGNSSVGTLNYAMSFTFDFA
;
A
#
# COMPACT_ATOMS: atom_id res chain seq x y z
N MET A 1 10.92 18.60 45.50
CA MET A 1 11.50 17.67 44.53
C MET A 1 10.89 17.97 43.18
N LYS A 2 11.64 18.65 42.29
CA LYS A 2 11.10 19.17 41.01
C LYS A 2 11.34 18.12 39.91
N ILE A 3 10.28 17.57 39.36
CA ILE A 3 10.33 16.65 38.21
C ILE A 3 10.30 17.51 36.95
N LYS A 4 11.41 17.50 36.21
CA LYS A 4 11.53 18.19 34.93
C LYS A 4 10.98 17.27 33.82
N ASN A 5 9.83 17.65 33.26
CA ASN A 5 9.30 17.06 32.06
C ASN A 5 10.25 17.33 30.88
N ARG A 6 10.87 16.29 30.31
CA ARG A 6 11.58 16.39 29.06
C ARG A 6 10.62 16.00 27.93
N LEU A 7 10.15 16.99 27.21
CA LEU A 7 9.50 16.83 25.93
C LEU A 7 10.55 16.32 24.92
N PHE A 8 10.39 15.10 24.46
CA PHE A 8 11.12 14.61 23.30
C PHE A 8 10.33 14.99 22.04
N LEU A 9 10.78 16.04 21.36
CA LEU A 9 10.39 16.35 19.99
C LEU A 9 11.17 15.41 19.06
N LEU A 10 10.54 14.33 18.60
CA LEU A 10 11.05 13.55 17.47
C LEU A 10 10.73 14.30 16.17
N GLY A 11 11.70 15.08 15.69
CA GLY A 11 11.69 15.65 14.36
C GLY A 11 11.90 14.56 13.32
N ALA A 12 10.88 14.30 12.49
CA ALA A 12 11.02 13.48 11.30
C ALA A 12 11.83 14.26 10.25
N ALA A 13 13.11 13.95 10.11
CA ALA A 13 13.93 14.46 9.02
C ALA A 13 13.55 13.72 7.73
N ILE A 14 12.81 14.39 6.84
CA ILE A 14 12.60 13.94 5.47
C ILE A 14 13.87 14.32 4.70
N ALA A 15 14.76 13.35 4.49
CA ALA A 15 15.89 13.51 3.59
C ALA A 15 15.38 13.43 2.14
N VAL A 16 15.24 14.58 1.48
CA VAL A 16 15.03 14.65 0.05
C VAL A 16 16.38 14.41 -0.61
N MET A 17 16.63 13.20 -1.05
CA MET A 17 17.78 12.90 -1.91
C MET A 17 17.38 13.19 -3.36
N SER A 18 17.83 14.33 -3.87
CA SER A 18 17.83 14.62 -5.29
C SER A 18 19.00 13.85 -5.92
N SER A 19 18.72 12.69 -6.50
CA SER A 19 19.69 11.95 -7.31
C SER A 19 19.47 12.24 -8.78
N SER A 20 20.56 12.66 -9.42
CA SER A 20 20.75 12.91 -10.84
C SER A 20 20.34 11.72 -11.71
N ALA A 21 19.74 12.03 -12.84
CA ALA A 21 19.19 11.17 -13.86
C ALA A 21 20.16 10.09 -14.37
N PHE A 22 20.10 8.93 -13.76
CA PHE A 22 20.34 7.66 -14.45
C PHE A 22 18.99 6.93 -14.43
N ALA A 23 18.59 6.38 -15.57
CA ALA A 23 17.34 5.66 -15.73
C ALA A 23 17.40 4.31 -14.98
N ASP A 24 17.49 4.37 -13.68
CA ASP A 24 17.29 3.23 -12.79
C ASP A 24 15.81 3.17 -12.48
N THR A 25 15.14 2.18 -13.06
CA THR A 25 13.73 1.91 -12.84
C THR A 25 13.54 1.21 -11.49
N THR A 26 13.85 1.90 -10.40
CA THR A 26 13.57 1.43 -9.04
C THR A 26 12.16 1.84 -8.63
N GLY A 27 11.43 0.91 -8.02
CA GLY A 27 10.09 1.15 -7.51
C GLY A 27 10.05 0.99 -6.00
N THR A 28 9.45 1.96 -5.31
CA THR A 28 9.17 1.90 -3.87
C THR A 28 7.68 1.99 -3.61
N GLN A 29 7.18 1.17 -2.71
CA GLN A 29 5.84 1.30 -2.14
C GLN A 29 5.95 1.60 -0.66
N THR A 30 5.29 2.67 -0.22
CA THR A 30 5.23 3.04 1.20
C THR A 30 3.83 2.76 1.73
N PHE A 31 3.76 1.94 2.75
CA PHE A 31 2.55 1.67 3.50
C PHE A 31 2.71 2.28 4.89
N THR A 32 1.80 3.16 5.26
CA THR A 32 1.72 3.72 6.61
C THR A 32 0.43 3.29 7.27
N ALA A 33 0.44 3.09 8.57
CA ALA A 33 -0.74 2.72 9.33
C ALA A 33 -0.85 3.51 10.63
N ASN A 34 -2.08 3.86 11.01
CA ASN A 34 -2.42 4.43 12.30
C ASN A 34 -3.29 3.45 13.07
N VAL A 35 -2.97 3.23 14.32
CA VAL A 35 -3.72 2.35 15.25
C VAL A 35 -4.52 3.24 16.20
N VAL A 36 -5.82 2.98 16.30
CA VAL A 36 -6.77 3.82 17.06
C VAL A 36 -7.08 3.24 18.46
N ALA A 37 -6.72 2.00 18.74
CA ALA A 37 -6.93 1.38 20.06
C ALA A 37 -5.69 0.65 20.58
N ASN A 38 -5.51 0.68 21.90
CA ASN A 38 -4.26 0.33 22.59
C ASN A 38 -4.15 -1.14 23.02
N THR A 39 -4.83 -2.07 22.38
CA THR A 39 -4.94 -3.43 22.92
C THR A 39 -4.35 -4.52 22.02
N CYS A 40 -4.20 -4.24 20.75
CA CYS A 40 -3.53 -5.14 19.80
C CYS A 40 -2.22 -4.49 19.31
N THR A 41 -1.25 -5.30 18.96
CA THR A 41 -0.02 -4.85 18.29
C THR A 41 -0.17 -5.04 16.78
N VAL A 42 0.09 -4.00 16.00
CA VAL A 42 0.16 -4.09 14.54
C VAL A 42 1.62 -4.06 14.13
N ASP A 43 2.10 -5.13 13.54
CA ASP A 43 3.47 -5.22 13.02
C ASP A 43 3.60 -4.49 11.69
N ASN A 44 4.78 -3.93 11.46
CA ASN A 44 5.12 -3.27 10.18
C ASN A 44 4.26 -2.03 9.83
N LEU A 45 3.93 -1.20 10.82
CA LEU A 45 3.15 0.03 10.63
C LEU A 45 3.71 0.97 9.54
N ASN A 46 5.03 0.93 9.33
CA ASN A 46 5.72 1.72 8.31
C ASN A 46 6.53 0.77 7.43
N LYS A 47 5.90 0.20 6.43
CA LYS A 47 6.55 -0.75 5.52
C LYS A 47 6.85 -0.10 4.19
N THR A 48 8.10 -0.21 3.77
CA THR A 48 8.53 0.12 2.41
C THR A 48 8.77 -1.19 1.67
N VAL A 49 8.14 -1.35 0.52
CA VAL A 49 8.37 -2.49 -0.38
C VAL A 49 9.19 -1.97 -1.55
N ASP A 50 10.40 -2.45 -1.67
CA ASP A 50 11.24 -2.19 -2.83
C ASP A 50 10.80 -3.11 -3.97
N LEU A 51 10.37 -2.52 -5.07
CA LEU A 51 9.96 -3.24 -6.28
C LEU A 51 11.16 -3.62 -7.15
N GLY A 52 12.35 -3.18 -6.79
CA GLY A 52 13.54 -3.30 -7.61
C GLY A 52 13.38 -2.60 -8.96
N SER A 53 14.26 -2.93 -9.89
CA SER A 53 14.13 -2.46 -11.27
C SER A 53 12.95 -3.14 -11.95
N VAL A 54 12.04 -2.34 -12.50
CA VAL A 54 10.89 -2.82 -13.30
C VAL A 54 11.18 -2.51 -14.75
N LEU A 55 11.36 -3.54 -15.55
CA LEU A 55 11.63 -3.41 -16.97
C LEU A 55 10.32 -3.46 -17.77
N SER A 56 10.29 -2.80 -18.92
CA SER A 56 9.12 -2.88 -19.83
C SER A 56 8.83 -4.33 -20.28
N SER A 57 9.84 -5.20 -20.30
CA SER A 57 9.71 -6.64 -20.54
C SER A 57 9.00 -7.40 -19.41
N ASP A 58 8.93 -6.83 -18.23
CA ASP A 58 8.21 -7.41 -17.08
C ASP A 58 6.68 -7.27 -17.22
N PHE A 59 6.23 -6.52 -18.22
CA PHE A 59 4.82 -6.30 -18.49
C PHE A 59 4.36 -7.14 -19.68
N VAL A 60 3.29 -7.88 -19.48
CA VAL A 60 2.61 -8.66 -20.53
C VAL A 60 1.27 -8.04 -20.91
N ALA A 61 0.86 -8.19 -22.15
CA ALA A 61 -0.44 -7.72 -22.61
C ALA A 61 -1.56 -8.50 -21.90
N ALA A 62 -2.49 -7.80 -21.28
CA ALA A 62 -3.68 -8.36 -20.66
C ALA A 62 -4.83 -7.35 -20.72
N PHE A 63 -5.98 -7.75 -21.21
CA PHE A 63 -7.22 -6.93 -21.22
C PHE A 63 -7.06 -5.53 -21.82
N GLY A 64 -6.26 -5.36 -22.89
CA GLY A 64 -6.00 -4.05 -23.51
C GLY A 64 -4.96 -3.18 -22.80
N HIS A 65 -4.38 -3.66 -21.72
CA HIS A 65 -3.31 -3.00 -20.95
C HIS A 65 -2.10 -3.91 -20.84
N LYS A 66 -1.00 -3.37 -20.31
CA LYS A 66 0.16 -4.18 -19.95
C LYS A 66 0.20 -4.35 -18.42
N VAL A 67 0.34 -5.57 -17.96
CA VAL A 67 0.31 -5.97 -16.56
C VAL A 67 1.65 -6.56 -16.16
N SER A 68 2.18 -6.16 -15.00
CA SER A 68 3.41 -6.72 -14.45
C SER A 68 3.24 -8.23 -14.17
N ASN A 69 4.24 -9.03 -14.53
CA ASN A 69 4.33 -10.43 -14.14
C ASN A 69 4.56 -10.63 -12.65
N LYS A 70 5.09 -9.59 -11.97
CA LYS A 70 5.38 -9.64 -10.54
C LYS A 70 4.15 -9.24 -9.74
N PHE A 71 3.83 -10.05 -8.74
CA PHE A 71 2.93 -9.65 -7.66
C PHE A 71 3.71 -8.94 -6.57
N ILE A 72 3.07 -7.94 -6.00
CA ILE A 72 3.48 -7.35 -4.75
C ILE A 72 2.59 -7.98 -3.69
N ASP A 73 3.21 -8.67 -2.76
CA ASP A 73 2.53 -9.36 -1.67
C ASP A 73 3.06 -8.83 -0.35
N THR A 74 2.22 -8.12 0.35
CA THR A 74 2.55 -7.49 1.62
C THR A 74 1.30 -7.44 2.50
N GLY A 75 1.36 -6.78 3.65
CA GLY A 75 0.24 -6.62 4.55
C GLY A 75 0.72 -6.39 5.97
N PHE A 76 -0.23 -6.48 6.89
CA PHE A 76 -0.01 -6.27 8.31
C PHE A 76 -0.35 -7.55 9.08
N GLN A 77 0.45 -7.85 10.08
CA GLN A 77 0.11 -8.85 11.09
C GLN A 77 -0.34 -8.11 12.34
N ILE A 78 -1.38 -8.62 12.95
CA ILE A 78 -1.96 -8.09 14.17
C ILE A 78 -1.87 -9.19 15.20
N THR A 79 -1.31 -8.88 16.37
CA THR A 79 -1.01 -9.85 17.40
C THR A 79 -1.39 -9.34 18.79
N GLY A 80 -1.55 -10.25 19.73
CA GLY A 80 -1.76 -9.91 21.14
C GLY A 80 -3.09 -9.25 21.46
N CYS A 81 -4.09 -9.42 20.60
CA CYS A 81 -5.44 -8.92 20.88
C CYS A 81 -6.06 -9.66 22.08
N PRO A 82 -6.67 -8.94 23.04
CA PRO A 82 -7.46 -9.57 24.09
C PRO A 82 -8.69 -10.26 23.51
N ALA A 83 -9.21 -11.25 24.22
CA ALA A 83 -10.34 -12.08 23.78
C ALA A 83 -11.64 -11.29 23.51
N THR A 84 -11.73 -10.07 24.02
CA THR A 84 -12.86 -9.17 23.76
C THR A 84 -12.82 -8.55 22.36
N ILE A 85 -11.65 -8.52 21.71
CA ILE A 85 -11.49 -8.04 20.34
C ILE A 85 -11.65 -9.21 19.39
N THR A 86 -12.71 -9.21 18.62
CA THR A 86 -13.05 -10.29 17.69
C THR A 86 -12.91 -9.88 16.24
N THR A 87 -12.79 -8.58 15.99
CA THR A 87 -12.75 -8.03 14.62
C THR A 87 -11.77 -6.86 14.55
N VAL A 88 -11.05 -6.79 13.47
CA VAL A 88 -10.26 -5.61 13.07
C VAL A 88 -10.89 -5.01 11.83
N LYS A 89 -11.24 -3.74 11.91
CA LYS A 89 -11.76 -2.95 10.80
C LYS A 89 -10.64 -2.12 10.20
N VAL A 90 -10.47 -2.16 8.90
CA VAL A 90 -9.35 -1.52 8.20
C VAL A 90 -9.85 -0.65 7.07
N THR A 91 -9.49 0.62 7.11
CA THR A 91 -9.87 1.60 6.10
C THR A 91 -8.62 2.13 5.40
N PRO A 92 -8.47 1.90 4.08
CA PRO A 92 -7.35 2.43 3.31
C PRO A 92 -7.61 3.87 2.89
N THR A 93 -6.52 4.64 2.78
CA THR A 93 -6.51 5.98 2.20
C THR A 93 -5.35 6.08 1.22
N PHE A 94 -5.63 6.47 -0.02
CA PHE A 94 -4.62 6.70 -1.05
C PHE A 94 -5.16 7.61 -2.15
N VAL A 95 -4.26 8.20 -2.93
CA VAL A 95 -4.63 8.97 -4.12
C VAL A 95 -4.92 8.02 -5.26
N THR A 96 -6.07 8.18 -5.89
CA THR A 96 -6.52 7.34 -7.01
C THR A 96 -5.99 7.84 -8.34
N ALA A 97 -5.77 6.91 -9.27
CA ALA A 97 -5.35 7.19 -10.63
C ALA A 97 -6.53 7.19 -11.59
N GLY A 98 -6.60 8.21 -12.46
CA GLY A 98 -7.64 8.34 -13.48
C GLY A 98 -9.06 8.56 -12.89
N ALA A 99 -10.04 8.72 -13.78
CA ALA A 99 -11.43 9.00 -13.38
C ALA A 99 -12.09 7.83 -12.62
N ASP A 100 -11.74 6.60 -12.98
CA ASP A 100 -12.29 5.37 -12.41
C ASP A 100 -11.42 4.75 -11.30
N GLY A 101 -10.33 5.42 -10.92
CA GLY A 101 -9.37 4.89 -9.95
C GLY A 101 -9.99 4.54 -8.60
N GLY A 102 -10.95 5.32 -8.15
CA GLY A 102 -11.71 5.06 -6.93
C GLY A 102 -12.54 3.78 -7.00
N LYS A 103 -13.17 3.51 -8.14
CA LYS A 103 -13.97 2.31 -8.39
C LYS A 103 -13.14 1.03 -8.47
N TYR A 104 -11.94 1.13 -9.02
CA TYR A 104 -11.09 -0.04 -9.26
C TYR A 104 -9.96 -0.22 -8.25
N GLY A 105 -9.82 0.68 -7.27
CA GLY A 105 -8.75 0.62 -6.28
C GLY A 105 -7.37 0.87 -6.89
N PHE A 106 -7.29 1.72 -7.93
CA PHE A 106 -6.03 2.06 -8.57
C PHE A 106 -5.31 3.15 -7.80
N VAL A 107 -4.20 2.79 -7.20
CA VAL A 107 -3.28 3.72 -6.53
C VAL A 107 -2.47 4.47 -7.59
N LYS A 108 -2.46 5.79 -7.48
CA LYS A 108 -1.72 6.65 -8.40
C LYS A 108 -0.21 6.49 -8.21
N ASN A 109 0.51 6.30 -9.31
CA ASN A 109 1.96 6.45 -9.29
C ASN A 109 2.33 7.94 -9.19
N THR A 110 3.17 8.29 -8.23
CA THR A 110 3.76 9.62 -8.08
C THR A 110 5.14 9.72 -8.73
N GLY A 111 5.66 8.61 -9.23
CA GLY A 111 6.86 8.55 -10.06
C GLY A 111 6.59 8.93 -11.52
N THR A 112 7.59 8.77 -12.36
CA THR A 112 7.57 9.21 -13.77
C THR A 112 7.04 8.17 -14.76
N PHE A 113 6.94 6.90 -14.35
CA PHE A 113 6.41 5.82 -15.19
C PHE A 113 4.87 5.87 -15.23
N ASP A 114 4.28 5.76 -16.43
CA ASP A 114 2.83 5.74 -16.57
C ASP A 114 2.27 4.37 -16.16
N ALA A 115 1.96 4.24 -14.88
CA ALA A 115 1.41 3.03 -14.31
C ALA A 115 0.54 3.30 -13.09
N VAL A 116 -0.29 2.35 -12.75
CA VAL A 116 -1.07 2.31 -11.50
C VAL A 116 -0.79 1.01 -10.76
N PHE A 117 -0.96 1.02 -9.44
CA PHE A 117 -0.96 -0.19 -8.64
C PHE A 117 -2.39 -0.58 -8.33
N ALA A 118 -2.82 -1.74 -8.81
CA ALA A 118 -4.14 -2.30 -8.51
C ALA A 118 -4.05 -3.22 -7.30
N THR A 119 -4.77 -2.88 -6.25
CA THR A 119 -4.69 -3.54 -4.94
C THR A 119 -5.81 -4.53 -4.70
N ASN A 120 -5.52 -5.58 -3.93
CA ASN A 120 -6.48 -6.61 -3.54
C ASN A 120 -6.17 -7.12 -2.12
N VAL A 121 -7.18 -7.65 -1.42
CA VAL A 121 -7.06 -8.29 -0.10
C VAL A 121 -6.79 -9.79 -0.17
N THR A 122 -6.84 -10.43 -1.33
CA THR A 122 -6.64 -11.87 -1.48
C THR A 122 -5.43 -12.22 -2.31
N SER A 123 -4.99 -13.45 -2.14
CA SER A 123 -3.93 -14.06 -2.94
C SER A 123 -4.38 -14.50 -4.35
N ALA A 124 -5.66 -14.34 -4.70
CA ALA A 124 -6.20 -14.81 -5.97
C ALA A 124 -5.62 -14.08 -7.16
N ASN A 125 -5.47 -14.79 -8.29
CA ASN A 125 -4.90 -14.28 -9.53
C ASN A 125 -5.80 -13.28 -10.28
N GLY A 126 -6.99 -12.97 -9.77
CA GLY A 126 -7.96 -12.06 -10.36
C GLY A 126 -8.22 -10.85 -9.47
N ILE A 127 -8.56 -9.73 -10.09
CA ILE A 127 -9.12 -8.58 -9.38
C ILE A 127 -10.62 -8.85 -9.25
N ASP A 128 -11.01 -9.44 -8.14
CA ASP A 128 -12.42 -9.55 -7.75
C ASP A 128 -12.89 -8.21 -7.19
N ASP A 129 -14.01 -7.70 -7.64
CA ASP A 129 -14.54 -6.39 -7.22
C ASP A 129 -14.78 -6.31 -5.72
N ASN A 130 -15.14 -7.42 -5.06
CA ASN A 130 -15.34 -7.48 -3.61
C ASN A 130 -14.03 -7.56 -2.80
N GLN A 131 -12.91 -7.84 -3.46
CA GLN A 131 -11.62 -8.04 -2.82
C GLN A 131 -10.66 -6.85 -2.97
N LYS A 132 -11.07 -5.82 -3.71
CA LYS A 132 -10.24 -4.62 -3.90
C LYS A 132 -10.16 -3.79 -2.63
N TRP A 133 -8.99 -3.21 -2.40
CA TRP A 133 -8.89 -2.09 -1.48
C TRP A 133 -9.39 -0.84 -2.18
N LEU A 134 -10.50 -0.28 -1.70
CA LEU A 134 -11.06 0.97 -2.21
C LEU A 134 -10.83 2.09 -1.18
N PRO A 135 -10.41 3.28 -1.58
CA PRO A 135 -10.13 4.36 -0.65
C PRO A 135 -11.37 4.74 0.15
N GLY A 136 -11.22 4.84 1.47
CA GLY A 136 -12.31 5.16 2.40
C GLY A 136 -13.32 4.04 2.63
N THR A 137 -13.14 2.85 2.04
CA THR A 137 -14.05 1.71 2.24
C THR A 137 -13.48 0.77 3.29
N GLU A 138 -14.21 0.60 4.38
CA GLU A 138 -13.84 -0.30 5.47
C GLU A 138 -13.94 -1.76 5.07
N LYS A 139 -12.98 -2.57 5.51
CA LYS A 139 -13.01 -4.05 5.46
C LYS A 139 -12.76 -4.61 6.84
N SER A 140 -13.47 -5.70 7.15
CA SER A 140 -13.38 -6.38 8.45
C SER A 140 -12.59 -7.69 8.32
N PHE A 141 -11.71 -7.93 9.30
CA PHE A 141 -10.91 -9.15 9.43
C PHE A 141 -11.17 -9.76 10.81
N THR A 142 -11.39 -11.07 10.83
CA THR A 142 -11.65 -11.80 12.08
C THR A 142 -10.34 -11.97 12.85
N VAL A 143 -10.39 -11.70 14.15
CA VAL A 143 -9.33 -12.03 15.09
C VAL A 143 -9.55 -13.46 15.57
N THR A 144 -8.53 -14.29 15.44
CA THR A 144 -8.56 -15.69 15.88
C THR A 144 -7.38 -15.95 16.81
N ASN A 145 -7.67 -16.41 18.02
CA ASN A 145 -6.65 -16.65 19.06
C ASN A 145 -5.76 -15.43 19.37
N GLY A 146 -6.30 -14.22 19.26
CA GLY A 146 -5.58 -12.99 19.50
C GLY A 146 -4.82 -12.45 18.27
N ASP A 147 -4.92 -13.09 17.12
CA ASP A 147 -4.17 -12.73 15.92
C ASP A 147 -5.09 -12.48 14.71
N ALA A 148 -4.69 -11.58 13.84
CA ALA A 148 -5.32 -11.37 12.54
C ALA A 148 -4.27 -11.00 11.47
N SER A 149 -4.58 -11.31 10.21
CA SER A 149 -3.77 -10.95 9.06
C SER A 149 -4.56 -10.06 8.11
N VAL A 150 -3.97 -8.95 7.72
CA VAL A 150 -4.54 -7.98 6.78
C VAL A 150 -3.66 -7.95 5.53
N PRO A 151 -3.96 -8.77 4.52
CA PRO A 151 -3.15 -8.85 3.32
C PRO A 151 -3.35 -7.62 2.43
N VAL A 152 -2.25 -7.13 1.86
CA VAL A 152 -2.25 -6.13 0.80
C VAL A 152 -1.46 -6.70 -0.35
N ARG A 153 -2.14 -7.03 -1.43
CA ARG A 153 -1.56 -7.64 -2.61
C ARG A 153 -1.96 -6.88 -3.86
N GLY A 154 -1.14 -6.89 -4.88
CA GLY A 154 -1.52 -6.26 -6.14
C GLY A 154 -0.51 -6.46 -7.26
N LYS A 155 -0.85 -5.83 -8.39
CA LYS A 155 -0.03 -5.77 -9.59
C LYS A 155 0.06 -4.36 -10.12
N VAL A 156 1.14 -4.08 -10.84
CA VAL A 156 1.30 -2.83 -11.57
C VAL A 156 0.71 -2.98 -12.96
N TYR A 157 -0.10 -2.01 -13.37
CA TYR A 157 -0.69 -1.89 -14.71
C TYR A 157 -0.11 -0.67 -15.40
N GLN A 158 0.44 -0.86 -16.60
CA GLN A 158 0.99 0.21 -17.42
C GLN A 158 -0.09 0.86 -18.28
N GLY A 159 0.03 2.17 -18.52
CA GLY A 159 -0.85 2.91 -19.44
C GLY A 159 -2.19 3.32 -18.85
N MET A 160 -2.37 3.27 -17.52
CA MET A 160 -3.65 3.55 -16.87
C MET A 160 -3.65 4.85 -16.05
N ASN A 161 -2.55 5.58 -16.01
CA ASN A 161 -2.43 6.82 -15.21
C ASN A 161 -2.74 8.09 -16.04
N GLY A 162 -2.99 7.93 -17.34
CA GLY A 162 -3.32 9.05 -18.26
C GLY A 162 -2.11 9.80 -18.82
N GLY A 163 -0.90 9.31 -18.60
CA GLY A 163 0.36 9.98 -18.97
C GLY A 163 1.01 9.49 -20.28
N GLY A 164 0.37 8.56 -21.00
CA GLY A 164 0.94 7.97 -22.20
C GLY A 164 1.86 6.77 -21.92
N ASN A 165 2.32 6.09 -22.98
CA ASN A 165 3.17 4.91 -22.86
C ASN A 165 4.64 5.29 -22.62
N SER A 166 5.03 5.62 -21.40
CA SER A 166 6.45 5.72 -21.06
C SER A 166 7.09 4.34 -21.06
N SER A 167 8.25 4.20 -21.70
CA SER A 167 9.01 2.95 -21.73
C SER A 167 9.93 2.78 -20.53
N VAL A 168 10.25 3.87 -19.84
CA VAL A 168 11.14 3.94 -18.68
C VAL A 168 10.61 4.96 -17.68
N GLY A 169 10.93 4.79 -16.42
CA GLY A 169 10.54 5.72 -15.37
C GLY A 169 10.56 5.09 -13.98
N THR A 170 10.16 5.85 -12.98
CA THR A 170 10.12 5.42 -11.59
C THR A 170 8.69 5.08 -11.16
N LEU A 171 8.58 4.08 -10.30
CA LEU A 171 7.34 3.71 -9.62
C LEU A 171 7.42 4.15 -8.15
N ASN A 172 6.43 4.90 -7.71
CA ASN A 172 6.29 5.30 -6.31
C ASN A 172 4.81 5.33 -5.93
N TYR A 173 4.42 4.47 -5.01
CA TYR A 173 3.05 4.33 -4.54
C TYR A 173 3.00 4.53 -3.02
N ALA A 174 1.99 5.24 -2.55
CA ALA A 174 1.74 5.43 -1.13
C ALA A 174 0.31 5.06 -0.77
N MET A 175 0.16 4.25 0.27
CA MET A 175 -1.11 3.89 0.87
C MET A 175 -1.00 4.04 2.38
N SER A 176 -2.05 4.55 3.00
CA SER A 176 -2.21 4.59 4.45
C SER A 176 -3.39 3.74 4.87
N PHE A 177 -3.31 3.13 6.04
CA PHE A 177 -4.36 2.29 6.60
C PHE A 177 -4.69 2.74 8.02
N THR A 178 -5.97 2.85 8.33
CA THR A 178 -6.46 3.08 9.69
C THR A 178 -7.04 1.78 10.21
N PHE A 179 -6.65 1.38 11.41
CA PHE A 179 -7.12 0.18 12.10
C PHE A 179 -8.03 0.59 13.26
N ASP A 180 -9.19 -0.04 13.35
CA ASP A 180 -10.12 0.04 14.46
C ASP A 180 -10.40 -1.38 14.98
N PHE A 181 -10.35 -1.56 16.29
CA PHE A 181 -10.45 -2.85 16.96
C PHE A 181 -11.77 -2.95 17.72
N ALA A 182 -12.60 -3.93 17.38
CA ALA A 182 -13.94 -4.14 17.93
C ALA A 182 -14.16 -5.56 18.47
#